data_3ffe0152e32b4158f9ecc0ff6dd45add
#
_entry.id   3ffe0152e32b4158f9ecc0ff6dd45add
#
_cell.length_a   1.000
_cell.length_b   1.000
_cell.length_c   1.000
_cell.angle_alpha   90.00
_cell.angle_beta   90.00
_cell.angle_gamma   90.00
#
_symmetry.space_group_name_H-M   'P 1'
#
loop_
_entity.id
_entity.type
_entity.pdbx_description
1 polymer ?
#
loop_
_entity_poly.entity_id
_entity_poly.type
_entity_poly.pdbx_seq_one_letter_code
_entity_poly.pdbx_strand_id
1 'polypeptide(L)'
;MAWNSKSGSLNSSSISDDEYWSLFNFVFSESCHKTSTYKFALLKSILDNLLNNTPDENGQLIFYSDLFAKFAESFWNLVVKYHLHQQKPTGEGKTSKIEQIFNEATAKNPLLENLEFASIEENTKSKLIQKVQAECRKYVLGALYGDFGGKLYGFDQNGNFITLSQSAYEFLLKYKIELEKLNYYAWAKFLEKINEENVLFHLLSKLELSLPERTPLEIYRNILFSEFEECNCFYCGKNSAQKSMLTILFPGVL
;
A
#
# COMPACT_ATOMS: atom_id res chain seq x y z
N MET A 1 13.28 -18.39 13.98
CA MET A 1 12.12 -17.74 13.35
C MET A 1 11.99 -16.33 13.94
N ALA A 2 12.30 -15.30 13.13
CA ALA A 2 12.46 -13.92 13.64
C ALA A 2 11.15 -13.14 13.85
N TRP A 3 10.03 -13.66 13.41
CA TRP A 3 8.75 -12.92 13.44
C TRP A 3 8.12 -12.77 14.85
N ASN A 4 8.66 -13.46 15.85
CA ASN A 4 8.30 -13.26 17.27
C ASN A 4 9.36 -12.46 18.05
N SER A 5 10.34 -11.86 17.37
CA SER A 5 11.36 -11.06 18.04
C SER A 5 10.71 -9.80 18.62
N LYS A 6 11.00 -9.53 19.88
CA LYS A 6 10.54 -8.33 20.59
C LYS A 6 11.42 -7.12 20.28
N SER A 7 12.65 -7.36 19.85
CA SER A 7 13.61 -6.35 19.44
C SER A 7 14.58 -6.94 18.43
N GLY A 8 15.21 -6.09 17.67
CA GLY A 8 16.28 -6.42 16.73
C GLY A 8 17.24 -5.26 16.60
N SER A 9 18.52 -5.52 16.86
CA SER A 9 19.60 -4.55 16.62
C SER A 9 19.99 -4.53 15.16
N LEU A 10 20.36 -3.36 14.66
CA LEU A 10 20.98 -3.23 13.34
C LEU A 10 22.28 -4.02 13.29
N ASN A 11 22.46 -4.76 12.22
CA ASN A 11 23.74 -5.38 11.91
C ASN A 11 24.66 -4.27 11.37
N SER A 12 25.69 -3.92 12.12
CA SER A 12 26.56 -2.75 11.89
C SER A 12 27.50 -2.86 10.67
N SER A 13 27.43 -3.94 9.89
CA SER A 13 28.21 -4.05 8.66
C SER A 13 27.57 -3.20 7.57
N SER A 14 28.32 -2.25 7.02
CA SER A 14 27.93 -1.60 5.75
C SER A 14 27.80 -2.67 4.67
N ILE A 15 26.66 -2.70 4.00
CA ILE A 15 26.39 -3.63 2.90
C ILE A 15 26.27 -2.87 1.59
N SER A 16 26.58 -3.54 0.49
CA SER A 16 26.53 -2.96 -0.85
C SER A 16 25.09 -2.82 -1.37
N ASP A 17 24.91 -2.00 -2.40
CA ASP A 17 23.63 -1.89 -3.12
C ASP A 17 23.17 -3.27 -3.65
N ASP A 18 24.10 -4.10 -4.15
CA ASP A 18 23.77 -5.43 -4.67
C ASP A 18 23.24 -6.38 -3.58
N GLU A 19 23.79 -6.28 -2.36
CA GLU A 19 23.28 -7.05 -1.22
C GLU A 19 21.86 -6.56 -0.82
N TYR A 20 21.61 -5.25 -0.81
CA TYR A 20 20.26 -4.73 -0.60
C TYR A 20 19.30 -5.22 -1.69
N TRP A 21 19.69 -5.12 -2.96
CA TRP A 21 18.86 -5.64 -4.05
C TRP A 21 18.55 -7.13 -3.91
N SER A 22 19.50 -7.95 -3.47
CA SER A 22 19.28 -9.37 -3.18
C SER A 22 18.24 -9.59 -2.08
N LEU A 23 18.29 -8.79 -1.01
CA LEU A 23 17.33 -8.85 0.09
C LEU A 23 15.92 -8.40 -0.37
N PHE A 24 15.82 -7.32 -1.12
CA PHE A 24 14.54 -6.84 -1.65
C PHE A 24 13.93 -7.84 -2.64
N ASN A 25 14.74 -8.40 -3.54
CA ASN A 25 14.30 -9.46 -4.45
C ASN A 25 13.75 -10.67 -3.70
N PHE A 26 14.40 -11.08 -2.61
CA PHE A 26 13.87 -12.14 -1.74
C PHE A 26 12.53 -11.72 -1.13
N VAL A 27 12.43 -10.54 -0.54
CA VAL A 27 11.18 -10.05 0.09
C VAL A 27 10.03 -9.98 -0.91
N PHE A 28 10.28 -9.58 -2.15
CA PHE A 28 9.24 -9.52 -3.19
C PHE A 28 8.93 -10.87 -3.82
N SER A 29 9.84 -11.86 -3.72
CA SER A 29 9.67 -13.18 -4.32
C SER A 29 8.59 -14.03 -3.61
N GLU A 30 8.17 -15.10 -4.27
CA GLU A 30 7.27 -16.10 -3.69
C GLU A 30 7.96 -16.97 -2.62
N SER A 31 9.30 -17.02 -2.60
CA SER A 31 10.07 -17.73 -1.58
C SER A 31 9.98 -17.08 -0.20
N CYS A 32 9.71 -15.78 -0.12
CA CYS A 32 9.46 -15.10 1.14
C CYS A 32 8.07 -15.45 1.65
N HIS A 33 7.99 -16.06 2.82
CA HIS A 33 6.71 -16.45 3.40
C HIS A 33 5.85 -15.24 3.78
N LYS A 34 4.66 -15.17 3.21
CA LYS A 34 3.68 -14.10 3.44
C LYS A 34 2.31 -14.72 3.69
N THR A 35 1.71 -14.41 4.84
CA THR A 35 0.32 -14.79 5.17
C THR A 35 -0.65 -13.64 4.95
N SER A 36 -0.13 -12.42 4.87
CA SER A 36 -0.87 -11.18 4.70
C SER A 36 -0.02 -10.13 3.98
N THR A 37 -0.64 -9.02 3.63
CA THR A 37 0.02 -7.89 2.95
C THR A 37 0.80 -6.96 3.90
N TYR A 38 0.87 -7.27 5.19
CA TYR A 38 1.45 -6.40 6.22
C TYR A 38 2.90 -5.98 5.94
N LYS A 39 3.71 -6.88 5.37
CA LYS A 39 5.11 -6.58 5.03
C LYS A 39 5.21 -5.51 3.94
N PHE A 40 4.32 -5.56 2.94
CA PHE A 40 4.26 -4.56 1.87
C PHE A 40 3.86 -3.19 2.41
N ALA A 41 2.84 -3.15 3.27
CA ALA A 41 2.39 -1.90 3.88
C ALA A 41 3.44 -1.29 4.82
N LEU A 42 4.16 -2.12 5.60
CA LEU A 42 5.25 -1.64 6.45
C LEU A 42 6.39 -1.07 5.59
N LEU A 43 6.78 -1.77 4.53
CA LEU A 43 7.81 -1.29 3.62
C LEU A 43 7.41 0.03 2.94
N LYS A 44 6.15 0.13 2.47
CA LYS A 44 5.59 1.39 1.94
C LYS A 44 5.69 2.51 2.97
N SER A 45 5.29 2.22 4.23
CA SER A 45 5.34 3.21 5.31
C SER A 45 6.77 3.67 5.63
N ILE A 46 7.76 2.78 5.52
CA ILE A 46 9.18 3.16 5.66
C ILE A 46 9.57 4.12 4.52
N LEU A 47 9.24 3.76 3.27
CA LEU A 47 9.57 4.58 2.09
C LEU A 47 8.90 5.97 2.13
N ASP A 48 7.66 6.06 2.63
CA ASP A 48 6.93 7.32 2.76
C ASP A 48 7.52 8.26 3.82
N ASN A 49 8.17 7.69 4.83
CA ASN A 49 8.73 8.46 5.95
C ASN A 49 10.22 8.78 5.82
N LEU A 50 10.87 8.40 4.72
CA LEU A 50 12.32 8.62 4.54
C LEU A 50 12.74 10.09 4.65
N LEU A 51 11.89 11.02 4.24
CA LEU A 51 12.19 12.45 4.22
C LEU A 51 11.63 13.22 5.41
N ASN A 52 10.93 12.55 6.35
CA ASN A 52 10.28 13.24 7.46
C ASN A 52 11.27 13.74 8.53
N ASN A 53 12.41 13.10 8.66
CA ASN A 53 13.44 13.48 9.62
C ASN A 53 14.79 13.54 8.93
N THR A 54 15.68 14.41 9.39
CA THR A 54 17.07 14.46 8.93
C THR A 54 17.85 13.36 9.64
N PRO A 55 18.65 12.53 8.93
CA PRO A 55 19.53 11.56 9.56
C PRO A 55 20.54 12.24 10.50
N ASP A 56 20.86 11.57 11.59
CA ASP A 56 21.97 11.94 12.47
C ASP A 56 23.15 10.98 12.27
N GLU A 57 24.19 11.11 13.10
CA GLU A 57 25.40 10.27 13.05
C GLU A 57 25.10 8.77 13.26
N ASN A 58 23.95 8.42 13.85
CA ASN A 58 23.52 7.06 14.13
C ASN A 58 22.58 6.47 13.07
N GLY A 59 22.21 7.27 12.06
CA GLY A 59 21.28 6.88 11.00
C GLY A 59 19.95 7.64 11.05
N GLN A 60 18.96 7.11 10.35
CA GLN A 60 17.63 7.71 10.23
C GLN A 60 16.66 7.08 11.24
N LEU A 61 16.02 7.90 12.05
CA LEU A 61 14.92 7.48 12.92
C LEU A 61 13.57 7.68 12.22
N ILE A 62 12.70 6.68 12.30
CA ILE A 62 11.31 6.80 11.88
C ILE A 62 10.43 6.47 13.09
N PHE A 63 9.68 7.45 13.59
CA PHE A 63 8.82 7.25 14.74
C PHE A 63 7.63 6.36 14.41
N TYR A 64 7.22 5.55 15.40
CA TYR A 64 6.07 4.65 15.23
C TYR A 64 4.77 5.40 14.97
N SER A 65 4.60 6.62 15.50
CA SER A 65 3.46 7.49 15.18
C SER A 65 3.32 7.71 13.68
N ASP A 66 4.42 8.07 13.02
CA ASP A 66 4.43 8.42 11.60
C ASP A 66 4.37 7.15 10.73
N LEU A 67 5.16 6.13 11.11
CA LEU A 67 5.19 4.84 10.44
C LEU A 67 3.80 4.20 10.38
N PHE A 68 3.12 4.12 11.53
CA PHE A 68 1.83 3.47 11.59
C PHE A 68 0.66 4.36 11.17
N ALA A 69 0.84 5.68 11.11
CA ALA A 69 -0.10 6.57 10.43
C ALA A 69 -0.17 6.25 8.94
N LYS A 70 0.98 6.15 8.25
CA LYS A 70 1.05 5.77 6.83
C LYS A 70 0.58 4.34 6.58
N PHE A 71 0.91 3.42 7.48
CA PHE A 71 0.41 2.06 7.42
C PHE A 71 -1.13 2.00 7.51
N ALA A 72 -1.72 2.71 8.49
CA ALA A 72 -3.16 2.77 8.69
C ALA A 72 -3.88 3.42 7.50
N GLU A 73 -3.33 4.49 6.95
CA GLU A 73 -3.85 5.18 5.75
C GLU A 73 -3.93 4.22 4.55
N SER A 74 -2.84 3.51 4.25
CA SER A 74 -2.78 2.55 3.14
C SER A 74 -3.82 1.43 3.32
N PHE A 75 -3.92 0.87 4.52
CA PHE A 75 -4.87 -0.20 4.81
C PHE A 75 -6.32 0.28 4.84
N TRP A 76 -6.58 1.49 5.36
CA TRP A 76 -7.93 2.07 5.35
C TRP A 76 -8.51 2.12 3.95
N ASN A 77 -7.74 2.65 3.01
CA ASN A 77 -8.20 2.76 1.63
C ASN A 77 -8.46 1.38 1.00
N LEU A 78 -7.56 0.41 1.21
CA LEU A 78 -7.74 -0.91 0.63
C LEU A 78 -8.90 -1.69 1.25
N VAL A 79 -9.08 -1.60 2.57
CA VAL A 79 -10.08 -2.36 3.31
C VAL A 79 -11.45 -1.68 3.28
N VAL A 80 -11.51 -0.40 3.63
CA VAL A 80 -12.79 0.30 3.81
C VAL A 80 -13.34 0.79 2.48
N LYS A 81 -12.51 1.46 1.67
CA LYS A 81 -12.97 2.04 0.42
C LYS A 81 -13.11 1.01 -0.71
N TYR A 82 -12.17 0.06 -0.79
CA TYR A 82 -12.10 -0.90 -1.90
C TYR A 82 -12.49 -2.32 -1.51
N HIS A 83 -12.81 -2.58 -0.24
CA HIS A 83 -13.24 -3.88 0.28
C HIS A 83 -12.29 -5.04 -0.05
N LEU A 84 -10.98 -4.75 -0.12
CA LEU A 84 -9.95 -5.74 -0.40
C LEU A 84 -9.49 -6.43 0.87
N HIS A 85 -9.57 -7.76 0.89
CA HIS A 85 -8.96 -8.56 1.94
C HIS A 85 -7.44 -8.44 1.89
N GLN A 86 -6.82 -8.32 3.05
CA GLN A 86 -5.37 -8.21 3.20
C GLN A 86 -4.71 -9.52 3.65
N GLN A 87 -5.52 -10.51 3.93
CA GLN A 87 -5.16 -11.88 4.26
C GLN A 87 -6.23 -12.81 3.71
N LYS A 88 -5.84 -14.01 3.25
CA LYS A 88 -6.83 -15.00 2.82
C LYS A 88 -7.79 -15.29 3.98
N PRO A 89 -9.10 -15.11 3.80
CA PRO A 89 -10.07 -15.45 4.81
C PRO A 89 -9.95 -16.93 5.21
N THR A 90 -10.00 -17.23 6.50
CA THR A 90 -9.91 -18.59 7.02
C THR A 90 -11.15 -18.95 7.83
N GLY A 91 -11.64 -20.18 7.68
CA GLY A 91 -12.80 -20.69 8.40
C GLY A 91 -14.06 -19.85 8.16
N GLU A 92 -14.75 -19.43 9.21
CA GLU A 92 -16.00 -18.64 9.17
C GLU A 92 -15.80 -17.17 8.70
N GLY A 93 -14.92 -16.92 7.70
CA GLY A 93 -14.66 -15.58 7.19
C GLY A 93 -13.75 -14.74 8.09
N LYS A 94 -12.89 -15.35 8.90
CA LYS A 94 -11.93 -14.63 9.73
C LYS A 94 -10.93 -13.87 8.86
N THR A 95 -11.00 -12.55 8.94
CA THR A 95 -10.10 -11.61 8.29
C THR A 95 -8.92 -11.23 9.19
N SER A 96 -7.98 -10.47 8.67
CA SER A 96 -6.83 -10.00 9.43
C SER A 96 -7.25 -9.10 10.60
N LYS A 97 -6.41 -9.01 11.65
CA LYS A 97 -6.72 -8.18 12.82
C LYS A 97 -6.90 -6.70 12.48
N ILE A 98 -6.15 -6.20 11.51
CA ILE A 98 -6.27 -4.79 11.09
C ILE A 98 -7.57 -4.56 10.31
N GLU A 99 -7.98 -5.49 9.44
CA GLU A 99 -9.30 -5.45 8.81
C GLU A 99 -10.41 -5.43 9.87
N GLN A 100 -10.31 -6.27 10.91
CA GLN A 100 -11.27 -6.28 12.02
C GLN A 100 -11.34 -4.93 12.74
N ILE A 101 -10.20 -4.27 13.00
CA ILE A 101 -10.15 -2.94 13.64
C ILE A 101 -10.94 -1.91 12.81
N PHE A 102 -10.76 -1.91 11.50
CA PHE A 102 -11.44 -0.96 10.63
C PHE A 102 -12.92 -1.29 10.45
N ASN A 103 -13.26 -2.55 10.23
CA ASN A 103 -14.65 -2.99 10.13
C ASN A 103 -15.45 -2.73 11.43
N GLU A 104 -14.83 -2.90 12.59
CA GLU A 104 -15.45 -2.52 13.86
C GLU A 104 -15.67 -1.00 13.99
N ALA A 105 -14.77 -0.20 13.43
CA ALA A 105 -14.90 1.25 13.45
C ALA A 105 -16.03 1.72 12.55
N THR A 106 -16.11 1.21 11.32
CA THR A 106 -17.18 1.54 10.36
C THR A 106 -18.54 1.00 10.82
N ALA A 107 -18.60 -0.19 11.40
CA ALA A 107 -19.83 -0.73 11.99
C ALA A 107 -20.38 0.16 13.13
N LYS A 108 -19.50 0.79 13.93
CA LYS A 108 -19.89 1.74 14.98
C LYS A 108 -20.29 3.11 14.44
N ASN A 109 -19.67 3.54 13.36
CA ASN A 109 -19.95 4.82 12.70
C ASN A 109 -19.91 4.63 11.18
N PRO A 110 -21.03 4.30 10.55
CA PRO A 110 -21.10 4.07 9.10
C PRO A 110 -20.70 5.27 8.23
N LEU A 111 -20.74 6.49 8.77
CA LEU A 111 -20.27 7.67 8.03
C LEU A 111 -18.78 7.60 7.67
N LEU A 112 -18.00 6.83 8.42
CA LEU A 112 -16.58 6.67 8.18
C LEU A 112 -16.28 5.95 6.84
N GLU A 113 -17.17 5.11 6.34
CA GLU A 113 -16.98 4.37 5.08
C GLU A 113 -16.79 5.29 3.86
N ASN A 114 -17.39 6.48 3.93
CA ASN A 114 -17.34 7.45 2.84
C ASN A 114 -16.19 8.47 3.01
N LEU A 115 -15.39 8.36 4.05
CA LEU A 115 -14.32 9.30 4.33
C LEU A 115 -12.96 8.77 3.88
N GLU A 116 -12.18 9.64 3.24
CA GLU A 116 -10.74 9.43 3.11
C GLU A 116 -10.09 9.43 4.51
N PHE A 117 -9.05 8.64 4.71
CA PHE A 117 -8.40 8.52 6.02
C PHE A 117 -7.94 9.88 6.59
N ALA A 118 -7.45 10.76 5.72
CA ALA A 118 -7.04 12.12 6.11
C ALA A 118 -8.19 12.97 6.65
N SER A 119 -9.43 12.73 6.19
CA SER A 119 -10.64 13.48 6.54
C SER A 119 -11.33 12.98 7.80
N ILE A 120 -10.86 11.88 8.39
CA ILE A 120 -11.38 11.36 9.67
C ILE A 120 -11.03 12.34 10.78
N GLU A 121 -11.98 12.56 11.69
CA GLU A 121 -11.79 13.39 12.88
C GLU A 121 -10.56 12.90 13.68
N GLU A 122 -9.71 13.84 14.11
CA GLU A 122 -8.36 13.57 14.63
C GLU A 122 -8.34 12.60 15.82
N ASN A 123 -9.30 12.72 16.74
CA ASN A 123 -9.38 11.83 17.91
C ASN A 123 -9.72 10.38 17.49
N THR A 124 -10.61 10.22 16.52
CA THR A 124 -10.98 8.90 15.95
C THR A 124 -9.81 8.30 15.17
N LYS A 125 -9.16 9.10 14.34
CA LYS A 125 -7.97 8.73 13.57
C LYS A 125 -6.83 8.28 14.48
N SER A 126 -6.51 9.05 15.52
CA SER A 126 -5.48 8.70 16.51
C SER A 126 -5.77 7.37 17.21
N LYS A 127 -7.01 7.10 17.58
CA LYS A 127 -7.41 5.82 18.18
C LYS A 127 -7.23 4.65 17.21
N LEU A 128 -7.56 4.84 15.93
CA LEU A 128 -7.34 3.83 14.90
C LEU A 128 -5.84 3.53 14.73
N ILE A 129 -5.03 4.57 14.58
CA ILE A 129 -3.56 4.44 14.45
C ILE A 129 -2.98 3.70 15.66
N GLN A 130 -3.38 4.04 16.88
CA GLN A 130 -2.91 3.36 18.11
C GLN A 130 -3.25 1.87 18.11
N LYS A 131 -4.45 1.47 17.68
CA LYS A 131 -4.84 0.06 17.58
C LYS A 131 -4.03 -0.68 16.52
N VAL A 132 -3.85 -0.07 15.34
CA VAL A 132 -3.02 -0.61 14.25
C VAL A 132 -1.57 -0.77 14.72
N GLN A 133 -1.01 0.26 15.36
CA GLN A 133 0.33 0.23 15.93
C GLN A 133 0.50 -0.92 16.94
N ALA A 134 -0.47 -1.10 17.85
CA ALA A 134 -0.41 -2.16 18.86
C ALA A 134 -0.34 -3.56 18.23
N GLU A 135 -1.05 -3.82 17.14
CA GLU A 135 -0.99 -5.09 16.42
C GLU A 135 0.30 -5.24 15.58
N CYS A 136 0.70 -4.18 14.87
CA CYS A 136 1.89 -4.21 14.03
C CYS A 136 3.17 -4.39 14.83
N ARG A 137 3.27 -3.78 16.00
CA ARG A 137 4.42 -3.93 16.91
C ARG A 137 4.65 -5.38 17.33
N LYS A 138 3.59 -6.17 17.52
CA LYS A 138 3.69 -7.55 17.98
C LYS A 138 4.28 -8.50 16.92
N TYR A 139 3.94 -8.30 15.65
CA TYR A 139 4.20 -9.30 14.64
C TYR A 139 4.89 -8.77 13.40
N VAL A 140 4.53 -7.56 12.94
CA VAL A 140 4.93 -7.08 11.60
C VAL A 140 6.36 -6.60 11.60
N LEU A 141 6.77 -5.83 12.62
CA LEU A 141 8.15 -5.34 12.75
C LEU A 141 9.17 -6.48 12.76
N GLY A 142 8.98 -7.49 13.62
CA GLY A 142 9.89 -8.63 13.70
C GLY A 142 9.92 -9.48 12.44
N ALA A 143 8.77 -9.62 11.76
CA ALA A 143 8.67 -10.43 10.55
C ALA A 143 9.49 -9.81 9.40
N LEU A 144 9.31 -8.53 9.11
CA LEU A 144 10.05 -7.84 8.05
C LEU A 144 11.53 -7.69 8.40
N TYR A 145 11.84 -7.40 9.68
CA TYR A 145 13.23 -7.38 10.17
C TYR A 145 13.95 -8.71 9.88
N GLY A 146 13.27 -9.83 10.16
CA GLY A 146 13.83 -11.15 9.90
C GLY A 146 14.08 -11.44 8.42
N ASP A 147 13.19 -10.99 7.54
CA ASP A 147 13.36 -11.17 6.10
C ASP A 147 14.57 -10.42 5.55
N PHE A 148 14.90 -9.27 6.13
CA PHE A 148 16.11 -8.50 5.81
C PHE A 148 17.35 -8.93 6.60
N GLY A 149 17.24 -9.96 7.45
CA GLY A 149 18.35 -10.44 8.29
C GLY A 149 18.92 -9.37 9.23
N GLY A 150 18.08 -8.41 9.65
CA GLY A 150 18.49 -7.29 10.51
C GLY A 150 19.34 -6.22 9.83
N LYS A 151 19.45 -6.24 8.51
CA LYS A 151 20.31 -5.32 7.75
C LYS A 151 19.63 -4.02 7.34
N LEU A 152 18.30 -3.98 7.30
CA LEU A 152 17.54 -2.79 6.86
C LEU A 152 17.28 -1.83 8.01
N TYR A 153 16.72 -2.31 9.11
CA TYR A 153 16.39 -1.50 10.28
C TYR A 153 16.55 -2.26 11.58
N GLY A 154 16.78 -1.50 12.65
CA GLY A 154 16.67 -1.96 14.03
C GLY A 154 15.32 -1.54 14.63
N PHE A 155 14.81 -2.27 15.61
CA PHE A 155 13.57 -1.95 16.30
C PHE A 155 13.53 -2.48 17.73
N ASP A 156 12.70 -1.87 18.56
CA ASP A 156 12.25 -2.39 19.85
C ASP A 156 10.73 -2.35 19.88
N GLN A 157 10.10 -3.49 20.14
CA GLN A 157 8.64 -3.58 20.24
C GLN A 157 8.06 -2.60 21.28
N ASN A 158 8.78 -2.30 22.36
CA ASN A 158 8.39 -1.36 23.40
C ASN A 158 8.93 0.05 23.16
N GLY A 159 9.78 0.23 22.16
CA GLY A 159 10.31 1.53 21.76
C GLY A 159 9.28 2.40 21.03
N ASN A 160 9.77 3.52 20.51
CA ASN A 160 8.92 4.49 19.80
C ASN A 160 9.32 4.75 18.36
N PHE A 161 10.35 4.07 17.86
CA PHE A 161 10.90 4.27 16.51
C PHE A 161 11.58 2.99 15.99
N ILE A 162 11.78 2.96 14.69
CA ILE A 162 12.78 2.10 14.04
C ILE A 162 13.99 2.95 13.69
N THR A 163 15.17 2.32 13.60
CA THR A 163 16.41 2.98 13.18
C THR A 163 16.89 2.35 11.88
N LEU A 164 17.07 3.14 10.84
CA LEU A 164 17.76 2.72 9.61
C LEU A 164 19.25 3.00 9.76
N SER A 165 20.11 2.09 9.28
CA SER A 165 21.52 2.43 9.13
C SER A 165 21.72 3.49 8.05
N GLN A 166 22.84 4.20 8.07
CA GLN A 166 23.15 5.20 7.04
C GLN A 166 23.13 4.58 5.64
N SER A 167 23.76 3.41 5.45
CA SER A 167 23.76 2.71 4.16
C SER A 167 22.35 2.26 3.71
N ALA A 168 21.50 1.83 4.65
CA ALA A 168 20.10 1.49 4.35
C ALA A 168 19.31 2.74 3.91
N TYR A 169 19.48 3.83 4.63
CA TYR A 169 18.82 5.10 4.29
C TYR A 169 19.23 5.62 2.91
N GLU A 170 20.53 5.65 2.62
CA GLU A 170 21.04 6.08 1.31
C GLU A 170 20.54 5.20 0.17
N PHE A 171 20.55 3.89 0.37
CA PHE A 171 20.02 2.94 -0.60
C PHE A 171 18.51 3.16 -0.85
N LEU A 172 17.72 3.25 0.22
CA LEU A 172 16.29 3.48 0.12
C LEU A 172 15.96 4.81 -0.55
N LEU A 173 16.71 5.86 -0.25
CA LEU A 173 16.52 7.17 -0.87
C LEU A 173 16.87 7.15 -2.35
N LYS A 174 18.00 6.51 -2.71
CA LYS A 174 18.48 6.40 -4.09
C LYS A 174 17.52 5.65 -4.99
N TYR A 175 16.92 4.57 -4.49
CA TYR A 175 16.05 3.67 -5.26
C TYR A 175 14.58 3.72 -4.84
N LYS A 176 14.16 4.82 -4.20
CA LYS A 176 12.80 4.96 -3.63
C LYS A 176 11.71 4.64 -4.64
N ILE A 177 11.78 5.22 -5.84
CA ILE A 177 10.75 5.10 -6.88
C ILE A 177 10.66 3.65 -7.38
N GLU A 178 11.80 3.02 -7.64
CA GLU A 178 11.87 1.64 -8.10
C GLU A 178 11.33 0.67 -7.04
N LEU A 179 11.73 0.86 -5.80
CA LEU A 179 11.27 0.06 -4.67
C LEU A 179 9.77 0.22 -4.42
N GLU A 180 9.21 1.41 -4.54
CA GLU A 180 7.77 1.64 -4.45
C GLU A 180 7.02 0.88 -5.55
N LYS A 181 7.46 0.98 -6.80
CA LYS A 181 6.82 0.28 -7.93
C LYS A 181 6.89 -1.24 -7.77
N LEU A 182 8.05 -1.78 -7.37
CA LEU A 182 8.22 -3.21 -7.10
C LEU A 182 7.34 -3.67 -5.93
N ASN A 183 7.25 -2.87 -4.87
CA ASN A 183 6.41 -3.14 -3.72
C ASN A 183 4.92 -3.19 -4.13
N TYR A 184 4.45 -2.21 -4.91
CA TYR A 184 3.08 -2.21 -5.42
C TYR A 184 2.79 -3.39 -6.32
N TYR A 185 3.70 -3.73 -7.22
CA TYR A 185 3.55 -4.91 -8.06
C TYR A 185 3.44 -6.20 -7.25
N ALA A 186 4.35 -6.42 -6.29
CA ALA A 186 4.33 -7.59 -5.44
C ALA A 186 3.08 -7.63 -4.54
N TRP A 187 2.64 -6.48 -4.05
CA TRP A 187 1.40 -6.34 -3.28
C TRP A 187 0.17 -6.68 -4.13
N ALA A 188 0.07 -6.11 -5.34
CA ALA A 188 -1.01 -6.40 -6.27
C ALA A 188 -1.10 -7.90 -6.57
N LYS A 189 0.04 -8.54 -6.90
CA LYS A 189 0.12 -9.99 -7.14
C LYS A 189 -0.37 -10.81 -5.95
N PHE A 190 -0.10 -10.37 -4.73
CA PHE A 190 -0.59 -11.05 -3.54
C PHE A 190 -2.11 -10.86 -3.38
N LEU A 191 -2.61 -9.64 -3.58
CA LEU A 191 -4.04 -9.35 -3.49
C LEU A 191 -4.86 -10.11 -4.54
N GLU A 192 -4.35 -10.27 -5.76
CA GLU A 192 -4.96 -11.08 -6.81
C GLU A 192 -5.18 -12.55 -6.39
N LYS A 193 -4.30 -13.09 -5.56
CA LYS A 193 -4.41 -14.48 -5.08
C LYS A 193 -5.45 -14.70 -3.99
N ILE A 194 -5.85 -13.64 -3.28
CA ILE A 194 -6.68 -13.75 -2.08
C ILE A 194 -8.02 -13.04 -2.17
N ASN A 195 -8.27 -12.29 -3.24
CA ASN A 195 -9.51 -11.55 -3.48
C ASN A 195 -10.24 -12.08 -4.72
N GLU A 196 -11.54 -11.82 -4.81
CA GLU A 196 -12.35 -12.17 -5.95
C GLU A 196 -12.13 -11.18 -7.11
N GLU A 197 -12.31 -11.63 -8.36
CA GLU A 197 -12.04 -10.84 -9.57
C GLU A 197 -12.81 -9.51 -9.62
N ASN A 198 -14.03 -9.47 -9.12
CA ASN A 198 -14.88 -8.28 -9.13
C ASN A 198 -14.32 -7.08 -8.35
N VAL A 199 -13.44 -7.31 -7.37
CA VAL A 199 -12.81 -6.25 -6.55
C VAL A 199 -11.39 -5.91 -7.00
N LEU A 200 -10.83 -6.62 -7.98
CA LEU A 200 -9.43 -6.44 -8.42
C LEU A 200 -9.27 -5.34 -9.49
N PHE A 201 -10.34 -4.77 -9.96
CA PHE A 201 -10.31 -3.75 -11.01
C PHE A 201 -9.49 -2.52 -10.58
N HIS A 202 -8.60 -2.04 -11.45
CA HIS A 202 -7.66 -0.92 -11.19
C HIS A 202 -6.82 -1.06 -9.91
N LEU A 203 -6.35 -2.25 -9.62
CA LEU A 203 -5.66 -2.57 -8.38
C LEU A 203 -4.43 -1.70 -8.10
N LEU A 204 -3.61 -1.41 -9.12
CA LEU A 204 -2.44 -0.54 -8.96
C LEU A 204 -2.84 0.88 -8.53
N SER A 205 -3.85 1.47 -9.16
CA SER A 205 -4.36 2.80 -8.78
C SER A 205 -4.89 2.83 -7.34
N LYS A 206 -5.50 1.74 -6.89
CA LYS A 206 -5.96 1.59 -5.49
C LYS A 206 -4.79 1.54 -4.50
N LEU A 207 -3.68 0.92 -4.88
CA LEU A 207 -2.47 0.83 -4.06
C LEU A 207 -1.69 2.15 -4.02
N GLU A 208 -1.58 2.83 -5.15
CA GLU A 208 -0.87 4.10 -5.27
C GLU A 208 -1.62 5.27 -4.64
N LEU A 209 -2.86 5.05 -4.18
CA LEU A 209 -3.77 6.10 -3.69
C LEU A 209 -4.01 7.20 -4.75
N SER A 210 -3.73 6.90 -6.01
CA SER A 210 -3.97 7.79 -7.13
C SER A 210 -5.41 7.61 -7.61
N LEU A 211 -6.08 8.73 -7.89
CA LEU A 211 -7.31 8.66 -8.66
C LEU A 211 -6.92 8.24 -10.08
N PRO A 212 -7.61 7.27 -10.70
CA PRO A 212 -7.36 6.96 -12.09
C PRO A 212 -7.61 8.23 -12.91
N GLU A 213 -6.55 8.80 -13.46
CA GLU A 213 -6.68 9.91 -14.39
C GLU A 213 -7.48 9.42 -15.60
N ARG A 214 -8.56 10.12 -15.92
CA ARG A 214 -9.27 9.88 -17.17
C ARG A 214 -8.30 10.14 -18.30
N THR A 215 -7.94 9.11 -19.03
CA THR A 215 -7.20 9.29 -20.30
C THR A 215 -8.01 10.22 -21.19
N PRO A 216 -7.45 11.34 -21.66
CA PRO A 216 -8.19 12.23 -22.54
C PRO A 216 -8.53 11.49 -23.82
N LEU A 217 -9.80 11.12 -23.97
CA LEU A 217 -10.28 10.38 -25.13
C LEU A 217 -10.37 11.24 -26.42
N GLU A 218 -9.92 12.49 -26.35
CA GLU A 218 -9.99 13.43 -27.46
C GLU A 218 -9.13 13.01 -28.67
N ILE A 219 -8.00 12.33 -28.41
CA ILE A 219 -7.16 11.72 -29.47
C ILE A 219 -7.94 10.63 -30.19
N TYR A 220 -8.62 9.75 -29.47
CA TYR A 220 -9.43 8.68 -30.06
C TYR A 220 -10.66 9.20 -30.80
N ARG A 221 -11.21 10.35 -30.35
CA ARG A 221 -12.28 11.05 -31.07
C ARG A 221 -11.87 11.44 -32.47
N ASN A 222 -10.70 12.04 -32.63
CA ASN A 222 -10.19 12.47 -33.94
C ASN A 222 -9.97 11.25 -34.87
N ILE A 223 -9.50 10.14 -34.35
CA ILE A 223 -9.35 8.90 -35.11
C ILE A 223 -10.71 8.36 -35.55
N LEU A 224 -11.67 8.29 -34.64
CA LEU A 224 -13.04 7.83 -34.95
C LEU A 224 -13.71 8.71 -36.02
N PHE A 225 -13.58 10.03 -35.90
CA PHE A 225 -14.14 10.95 -36.91
C PHE A 225 -13.40 10.94 -38.25
N SER A 226 -12.16 10.44 -38.30
CA SER A 226 -11.44 10.25 -39.56
C SER A 226 -11.79 8.93 -40.27
N GLU A 227 -12.23 7.92 -39.52
CA GLU A 227 -12.53 6.60 -40.04
C GLU A 227 -14.04 6.39 -40.37
N PHE A 228 -14.90 7.12 -39.70
CA PHE A 228 -16.36 6.99 -39.86
C PHE A 228 -16.96 8.31 -40.35
N GLU A 229 -17.67 8.28 -41.48
CA GLU A 229 -18.40 9.42 -42.01
C GLU A 229 -19.51 9.93 -41.08
N GLU A 230 -20.10 9.01 -40.29
CA GLU A 230 -21.09 9.32 -39.27
C GLU A 230 -20.75 8.58 -37.96
N CYS A 231 -20.59 9.32 -36.86
CA CYS A 231 -20.42 8.76 -35.54
C CYS A 231 -21.73 8.65 -34.79
N ASN A 232 -22.36 7.51 -34.88
CA ASN A 232 -23.61 7.21 -34.17
C ASN A 232 -23.35 6.43 -32.87
N CYS A 233 -24.14 6.71 -31.81
CA CYS A 233 -24.05 5.99 -30.55
C CYS A 233 -24.34 4.49 -30.78
N PHE A 234 -23.42 3.62 -30.35
CA PHE A 234 -23.56 2.17 -30.49
C PHE A 234 -24.86 1.62 -29.83
N TYR A 235 -25.32 2.24 -28.75
CA TYR A 235 -26.49 1.76 -28.00
C TYR A 235 -27.83 2.30 -28.49
N CYS A 236 -27.88 3.54 -28.94
CA CYS A 236 -29.16 4.19 -29.30
C CYS A 236 -29.22 4.72 -30.72
N GLY A 237 -28.16 4.56 -31.52
CA GLY A 237 -28.10 4.99 -32.92
C GLY A 237 -28.13 6.51 -33.14
N LYS A 238 -28.17 7.33 -32.10
CA LYS A 238 -28.20 8.78 -32.21
C LYS A 238 -26.82 9.32 -32.59
N ASN A 239 -26.81 10.36 -33.45
CA ASN A 239 -25.57 11.01 -33.86
C ASN A 239 -24.83 11.63 -32.65
N SER A 240 -23.56 11.28 -32.46
CA SER A 240 -22.75 11.62 -31.31
C SER A 240 -21.90 12.88 -31.50
N ALA A 241 -22.30 13.79 -32.38
CA ALA A 241 -21.56 15.04 -32.66
C ALA A 241 -21.41 15.96 -31.44
N GLN A 242 -22.05 15.70 -30.31
CA GLN A 242 -21.93 16.49 -29.08
C GLN A 242 -20.94 15.91 -28.08
N LYS A 243 -20.13 16.78 -27.46
CA LYS A 243 -19.03 16.49 -26.50
C LYS A 243 -19.37 15.53 -25.34
N SER A 244 -20.63 15.37 -24.98
CA SER A 244 -21.09 14.58 -23.83
C SER A 244 -21.23 13.08 -24.07
N MET A 245 -21.08 12.59 -25.31
CA MET A 245 -21.41 11.20 -25.67
C MET A 245 -20.19 10.23 -25.74
N LEU A 246 -18.97 10.70 -25.67
CA LEU A 246 -17.79 9.82 -25.66
C LEU A 246 -17.74 8.91 -24.43
N THR A 247 -18.37 9.29 -23.34
CA THR A 247 -18.48 8.47 -22.13
C THR A 247 -19.35 7.23 -22.31
N ILE A 248 -20.23 7.22 -23.32
CA ILE A 248 -21.18 6.14 -23.60
C ILE A 248 -20.61 5.12 -24.61
N LEU A 249 -19.60 5.52 -25.40
CA LEU A 249 -19.01 4.65 -26.43
C LEU A 249 -18.10 3.55 -25.85
N PHE A 250 -17.59 3.71 -24.65
CA PHE A 250 -16.74 2.73 -23.98
C PHE A 250 -17.16 2.54 -22.51
N PRO A 251 -18.22 1.75 -22.24
CA PRO A 251 -18.54 1.35 -20.87
C PRO A 251 -17.48 0.35 -20.41
N GLY A 252 -16.58 0.74 -19.56
CA GLY A 252 -15.54 -0.13 -19.01
C GLY A 252 -14.19 0.56 -18.79
N VAL A 253 -14.08 1.83 -19.12
CA VAL A 253 -12.91 2.66 -18.81
C VAL A 253 -13.33 3.72 -17.78
N LEU A 254 -13.70 3.25 -16.59
CA LEU A 254 -13.86 4.02 -15.36
C LEU A 254 -12.97 3.44 -14.29
#